data_79883cd913642b3bcf78255b4c9f840c
#
_entry.id   79883cd913642b3bcf78255b4c9f840c
#
_cell.length_a   1.000
_cell.length_b   1.000
_cell.length_c   1.000
_cell.angle_alpha   90.00
_cell.angle_beta   90.00
_cell.angle_gamma   90.00
#
_symmetry.space_group_name_H-M   'P 1'
#
loop_
_entity.id
_entity.type
_entity.pdbx_description
1 polymer ?
#
loop_
_entity_poly.entity_id
_entity_poly.type
_entity_poly.pdbx_seq_one_letter_code
_entity_poly.pdbx_strand_id
1 'polypeptide(L)'
;VLIPPAKNNWGQPETTQEPSTARQAFRKKLREGQLDDKEIEINLAAAPMGVEIMAPPGMEEMTSQLQSMFQNLGGQQQKPRKLKIKDALKLLVEEEAAKLVNPEELKQEAIEAVEQHGIVFIDEIDKICKRGNTSGPDVSREGVQRDLLPLVEGCTVSTKHGMVKTDHILFIASGAFQIASPSDLIPELQGRLPIRVELQALTTEDFERILTEPNASVTVQYKALMATEGVNIEFTDSGIKRIAEAAWQVNESTENIGARRLHTLLERLLEEVSFSAGELANSQSEAIQIDEAYVNSHLGELAQDEDLSRYIL
;
A
#
# COMPACT_ATOMS: atom_id res chain seq x y z
N VAL A 1 3.25 27.29 26.22
CA VAL A 1 4.16 28.05 25.36
C VAL A 1 3.74 29.51 25.23
N LEU A 2 2.48 29.82 24.95
CA LEU A 2 2.04 31.23 24.75
C LEU A 2 1.94 32.05 26.04
N ILE A 3 1.84 31.41 27.21
CA ILE A 3 1.78 32.06 28.52
C ILE A 3 2.72 31.31 29.47
N PRO A 4 3.73 31.96 30.02
CA PRO A 4 4.64 31.33 30.99
C PRO A 4 3.85 30.85 32.22
N PRO A 5 4.30 29.80 32.92
CA PRO A 5 3.69 29.34 34.15
C PRO A 5 3.75 30.44 35.21
N ALA A 6 2.69 30.61 36.00
CA ALA A 6 2.71 31.50 37.16
C ALA A 6 3.78 31.01 38.16
N LYS A 7 4.59 31.91 38.66
CA LYS A 7 5.57 31.62 39.70
C LYS A 7 5.03 32.10 41.02
N ASN A 8 5.18 31.28 42.07
CA ASN A 8 4.90 31.70 43.45
C ASN A 8 5.98 32.66 43.95
N ASN A 9 5.77 33.24 45.10
CA ASN A 9 6.72 34.19 45.74
C ASN A 9 8.14 33.64 45.96
N TRP A 10 8.33 32.33 45.77
CA TRP A 10 9.61 31.60 45.90
C TRP A 10 10.17 31.14 44.55
N GLY A 11 9.60 31.59 43.44
CA GLY A 11 10.11 31.29 42.08
C GLY A 11 9.77 29.87 41.57
N GLN A 12 9.03 29.06 42.32
CA GLN A 12 8.60 27.73 41.90
C GLN A 12 7.29 27.78 41.10
N PRO A 13 7.07 26.89 40.10
CA PRO A 13 5.80 26.84 39.36
C PRO A 13 4.63 26.45 40.29
N GLU A 14 3.56 27.25 40.29
CA GLU A 14 2.33 26.93 41.03
C GLU A 14 1.64 25.71 40.47
N THR A 15 1.39 24.74 41.31
CA THR A 15 0.70 23.46 40.93
C THR A 15 -0.83 23.56 40.97
N THR A 16 -1.43 24.63 41.49
CA THR A 16 -2.88 24.84 41.55
C THR A 16 -3.31 25.78 40.44
N GLN A 17 -3.98 25.23 39.44
CA GLN A 17 -4.41 25.94 38.23
C GLN A 17 -5.87 26.32 38.30
N GLU A 18 -6.20 27.46 38.85
CA GLU A 18 -7.39 28.16 38.36
C GLU A 18 -7.03 28.77 36.96
N PRO A 19 -7.88 28.58 35.94
CA PRO A 19 -7.59 29.12 34.62
C PRO A 19 -7.63 30.63 34.66
N SER A 20 -6.44 31.29 34.66
CA SER A 20 -6.37 32.73 34.61
C SER A 20 -7.15 33.28 33.43
N THR A 21 -7.82 34.42 33.60
CA THR A 21 -8.63 35.09 32.56
C THR A 21 -7.87 35.21 31.22
N ALA A 22 -6.53 35.42 31.31
CA ALA A 22 -5.67 35.44 30.13
C ALA A 22 -5.59 34.10 29.40
N ARG A 23 -5.50 32.96 30.12
CA ARG A 23 -5.50 31.62 29.52
C ARG A 23 -6.81 31.32 28.80
N GLN A 24 -7.93 31.72 29.37
CA GLN A 24 -9.26 31.54 28.73
C GLN A 24 -9.37 32.38 27.46
N ALA A 25 -8.91 33.62 27.47
CA ALA A 25 -8.90 34.50 26.31
C ALA A 25 -8.00 33.95 25.17
N PHE A 26 -6.81 33.42 25.49
CA PHE A 26 -5.93 32.80 24.49
C PHE A 26 -6.51 31.49 23.96
N ARG A 27 -7.13 30.64 24.77
CA ARG A 27 -7.83 29.44 24.32
C ARG A 27 -8.96 29.77 23.34
N LYS A 28 -9.72 30.85 23.63
CA LYS A 28 -10.79 31.30 22.73
C LYS A 28 -10.18 31.74 21.38
N LYS A 29 -9.16 32.58 21.38
CA LYS A 29 -8.48 33.06 20.16
C LYS A 29 -7.85 31.92 19.33
N LEU A 30 -7.30 30.89 19.98
CA LEU A 30 -6.78 29.70 19.32
C LEU A 30 -7.90 28.91 18.63
N ARG A 31 -9.04 28.71 19.30
CA ARG A 31 -10.22 27.99 18.73
C ARG A 31 -10.85 28.76 17.57
N GLU A 32 -10.80 30.07 17.61
CA GLU A 32 -11.32 30.96 16.56
C GLU A 32 -10.31 31.19 15.40
N GLY A 33 -9.13 30.56 15.44
CA GLY A 33 -8.11 30.69 14.40
C GLY A 33 -7.42 32.07 14.32
N GLN A 34 -7.69 32.98 15.28
CA GLN A 34 -7.16 34.37 15.23
C GLN A 34 -5.62 34.45 15.42
N LEU A 35 -4.99 33.34 15.80
CA LEU A 35 -3.55 33.27 16.10
C LEU A 35 -2.80 32.38 15.12
N ASP A 36 -3.43 31.81 14.12
CA ASP A 36 -2.91 30.76 13.24
C ASP A 36 -1.62 31.16 12.52
N ASP A 37 -1.53 32.41 12.08
CA ASP A 37 -0.36 32.93 11.35
C ASP A 37 0.78 33.42 12.23
N LYS A 38 0.61 33.45 13.57
CA LYS A 38 1.69 33.84 14.47
C LYS A 38 2.72 32.74 14.59
N GLU A 39 3.98 33.13 14.54
CA GLU A 39 5.11 32.23 14.79
C GLU A 39 5.32 32.02 16.29
N ILE A 40 5.56 30.78 16.65
CA ILE A 40 5.96 30.35 17.99
C ILE A 40 7.17 29.43 17.90
N GLU A 41 7.95 29.40 18.93
CA GLU A 41 9.04 28.45 19.12
C GLU A 41 8.54 27.31 20.00
N ILE A 42 8.55 26.10 19.46
CA ILE A 42 8.16 24.89 20.20
C ILE A 42 9.30 23.88 20.19
N ASN A 43 9.43 23.17 21.30
CA ASN A 43 10.32 22.02 21.39
C ASN A 43 9.54 20.79 20.97
N LEU A 44 9.83 20.27 19.81
CA LEU A 44 9.28 19.00 19.33
C LEU A 44 10.31 17.90 19.58
N ALA A 45 9.82 16.73 19.99
CA ALA A 45 10.63 15.54 19.97
C ALA A 45 11.15 15.35 18.54
N ALA A 46 12.47 15.29 18.37
CA ALA A 46 13.04 14.99 17.07
C ALA A 46 12.48 13.63 16.64
N ALA A 47 11.86 13.57 15.46
CA ALA A 47 11.50 12.29 14.87
C ALA A 47 12.74 11.38 14.96
N PRO A 48 12.60 10.12 15.41
CA PRO A 48 13.74 9.21 15.47
C PRO A 48 14.32 9.18 14.05
N MET A 49 15.52 9.72 13.88
CA MET A 49 16.28 9.45 12.67
C MET A 49 16.51 7.94 12.69
N GLY A 50 15.75 7.23 11.88
CA GLY A 50 15.97 5.83 11.62
C GLY A 50 17.34 5.69 10.97
N VAL A 51 18.37 5.53 11.78
CA VAL A 51 19.62 4.95 11.33
C VAL A 51 19.29 3.47 11.14
N GLU A 52 18.86 3.09 9.96
CA GLU A 52 18.82 1.69 9.56
C GLU A 52 20.26 1.19 9.54
N ILE A 53 20.69 0.62 10.64
CA ILE A 53 21.93 -0.14 10.68
C ILE A 53 21.60 -1.47 10.00
N MET A 54 21.97 -1.59 8.71
CA MET A 54 21.91 -2.87 7.99
C MET A 54 22.85 -3.84 8.69
N ALA A 55 22.30 -4.72 9.50
CA ALA A 55 23.05 -5.80 10.12
C ALA A 55 23.21 -6.96 9.13
N PRO A 56 24.37 -7.63 9.08
CA PRO A 56 24.52 -8.91 8.41
C PRO A 56 23.55 -9.96 8.99
N PRO A 57 23.08 -10.93 8.19
CA PRO A 57 22.20 -11.98 8.65
C PRO A 57 22.80 -12.71 9.87
N GLY A 58 22.04 -12.80 10.97
CA GLY A 58 22.44 -13.47 12.22
C GLY A 58 22.89 -12.55 13.36
N MET A 59 22.93 -11.22 13.19
CA MET A 59 23.29 -10.26 14.26
C MET A 59 22.11 -9.32 14.64
N GLU A 60 20.88 -9.71 14.34
CA GLU A 60 19.67 -8.89 14.53
C GLU A 60 19.40 -8.54 16.00
N GLU A 61 19.62 -9.48 16.93
CA GLU A 61 19.45 -9.25 18.37
C GLU A 61 20.46 -8.23 18.93
N MET A 62 21.70 -8.30 18.47
CA MET A 62 22.75 -7.39 18.93
C MET A 62 22.53 -5.99 18.37
N THR A 63 21.99 -5.89 17.16
CA THR A 63 21.65 -4.60 16.54
C THR A 63 20.44 -3.96 17.22
N SER A 64 19.44 -4.75 17.61
CA SER A 64 18.28 -4.25 18.35
C SER A 64 18.67 -3.76 19.76
N GLN A 65 19.58 -4.47 20.44
CA GLN A 65 20.12 -4.03 21.73
C GLN A 65 20.97 -2.76 21.62
N LEU A 66 21.81 -2.66 20.59
CA LEU A 66 22.55 -1.44 20.30
C LEU A 66 21.63 -0.27 19.95
N GLN A 67 20.59 -0.50 19.14
CA GLN A 67 19.61 0.50 18.77
C GLN A 67 18.81 1.00 19.97
N SER A 68 18.41 0.12 20.88
CA SER A 68 17.74 0.49 22.14
C SER A 68 18.68 1.24 23.09
N MET A 69 19.97 0.88 23.11
CA MET A 69 20.98 1.57 23.89
C MET A 69 21.29 2.95 23.34
N PHE A 70 21.34 3.12 22.01
CA PHE A 70 21.47 4.43 21.35
C PHE A 70 20.23 5.31 21.52
N GLN A 71 19.02 4.73 21.51
CA GLN A 71 17.78 5.45 21.82
C GLN A 71 17.76 5.95 23.27
N ASN A 72 18.25 5.16 24.21
CA ASN A 72 18.35 5.55 25.62
C ASN A 72 19.48 6.54 25.93
N LEU A 73 20.59 6.48 25.20
CA LEU A 73 21.73 7.41 25.35
C LEU A 73 21.53 8.71 24.58
N GLY A 74 20.80 8.70 23.49
CA GLY A 74 20.39 9.87 22.72
C GLY A 74 19.18 10.53 23.33
N GLY A 75 19.23 10.90 24.64
CA GLY A 75 18.12 11.57 25.32
C GLY A 75 17.43 12.54 24.39
N GLN A 76 16.10 12.52 24.34
CA GLN A 76 15.20 13.28 23.44
C GLN A 76 15.77 14.71 23.23
N GLN A 77 16.60 14.89 22.21
CA GLN A 77 17.07 16.21 21.83
C GLN A 77 15.85 16.94 21.23
N GLN A 78 15.17 17.65 22.13
CA GLN A 78 14.15 18.60 21.72
C GLN A 78 14.84 19.71 20.95
N LYS A 79 14.65 19.76 19.63
CA LYS A 79 15.15 20.87 18.82
C LYS A 79 14.09 21.96 18.79
N PRO A 80 14.41 23.20 19.24
CA PRO A 80 13.48 24.31 19.08
C PRO A 80 13.23 24.57 17.58
N ARG A 81 11.98 24.56 17.17
CA ARG A 81 11.55 24.94 15.82
C ARG A 81 10.62 26.13 15.88
N LYS A 82 10.85 27.10 15.01
CA LYS A 82 9.92 28.21 14.79
C LYS A 82 8.90 27.80 13.72
N LEU A 83 7.64 27.77 14.10
CA LEU A 83 6.53 27.36 13.23
C LEU A 83 5.33 28.27 13.46
N LYS A 84 4.45 28.39 12.45
CA LYS A 84 3.14 29.02 12.62
C LYS A 84 2.30 28.20 13.59
N ILE A 85 1.45 28.87 14.37
CA ILE A 85 0.60 28.19 15.39
C ILE A 85 -0.26 27.11 14.77
N LYS A 86 -0.80 27.31 13.58
CA LYS A 86 -1.58 26.30 12.84
C LYS A 86 -0.82 25.00 12.63
N ASP A 87 0.43 25.09 12.19
CA ASP A 87 1.28 23.93 11.90
C ASP A 87 1.81 23.31 13.20
N ALA A 88 2.19 24.17 14.16
CA ALA A 88 2.59 23.74 15.48
C ALA A 88 1.50 22.98 16.24
N LEU A 89 0.23 23.38 16.08
CA LEU A 89 -0.91 22.70 16.71
C LEU A 89 -1.10 21.27 16.16
N LYS A 90 -0.98 21.08 14.86
CA LYS A 90 -1.06 19.74 14.24
C LYS A 90 0.02 18.82 14.82
N LEU A 91 1.27 19.27 14.81
CA LEU A 91 2.39 18.46 15.30
C LEU A 91 2.27 18.15 16.80
N LEU A 92 1.80 19.11 17.62
CA LEU A 92 1.57 18.88 19.05
C LEU A 92 0.41 17.91 19.30
N VAL A 93 -0.65 17.94 18.48
CA VAL A 93 -1.76 16.99 18.57
C VAL A 93 -1.27 15.59 18.24
N GLU A 94 -0.47 15.43 17.18
CA GLU A 94 0.15 14.15 16.81
C GLU A 94 1.06 13.62 17.91
N GLU A 95 1.90 14.48 18.50
CA GLU A 95 2.80 14.10 19.61
C GLU A 95 2.02 13.68 20.86
N GLU A 96 0.99 14.43 21.24
CA GLU A 96 0.14 14.07 22.38
C GLU A 96 -0.70 12.82 22.12
N ALA A 97 -1.22 12.65 20.91
CA ALA A 97 -1.93 11.44 20.51
C ALA A 97 -1.02 10.21 20.58
N ALA A 98 0.23 10.34 20.12
CA ALA A 98 1.20 9.24 20.20
C ALA A 98 1.51 8.83 21.66
N LYS A 99 1.49 9.77 22.62
CA LYS A 99 1.68 9.47 24.05
C LYS A 99 0.51 8.72 24.69
N LEU A 100 -0.70 8.81 24.09
CA LEU A 100 -1.88 8.12 24.58
C LEU A 100 -1.95 6.66 24.12
N VAL A 101 -1.16 6.29 23.13
CA VAL A 101 -1.05 4.92 22.64
C VAL A 101 0.03 4.19 23.41
N ASN A 102 -0.30 3.04 24.00
CA ASN A 102 0.66 2.14 24.61
C ASN A 102 1.24 1.20 23.52
N PRO A 103 2.52 1.37 23.13
CA PRO A 103 3.11 0.56 22.05
C PRO A 103 3.15 -0.95 22.37
N GLU A 104 3.29 -1.30 23.65
CA GLU A 104 3.35 -2.72 24.04
C GLU A 104 1.97 -3.37 23.98
N GLU A 105 0.90 -2.69 24.40
CA GLU A 105 -0.47 -3.18 24.25
C GLU A 105 -0.84 -3.31 22.78
N LEU A 106 -0.55 -2.28 21.96
CA LEU A 106 -0.79 -2.32 20.52
C LEU A 106 -0.10 -3.51 19.85
N LYS A 107 1.15 -3.78 20.25
CA LYS A 107 1.93 -4.92 19.74
C LYS A 107 1.31 -6.26 20.15
N GLN A 108 0.85 -6.39 21.38
CA GLN A 108 0.17 -7.61 21.86
C GLN A 108 -1.15 -7.83 21.13
N GLU A 109 -1.98 -6.80 20.99
CA GLU A 109 -3.23 -6.87 20.24
C GLU A 109 -2.99 -7.22 18.77
N ALA A 110 -1.94 -6.66 18.15
CA ALA A 110 -1.59 -6.96 16.77
C ALA A 110 -1.15 -8.44 16.61
N ILE A 111 -0.35 -8.97 17.53
CA ILE A 111 0.06 -10.39 17.52
C ILE A 111 -1.18 -11.28 17.67
N GLU A 112 -2.05 -11.00 18.65
CA GLU A 112 -3.27 -11.76 18.87
C GLU A 112 -4.19 -11.73 17.65
N ALA A 113 -4.37 -10.54 17.04
CA ALA A 113 -5.18 -10.40 15.83
C ALA A 113 -4.61 -11.22 14.65
N VAL A 114 -3.28 -11.24 14.47
CA VAL A 114 -2.64 -12.05 13.43
C VAL A 114 -2.81 -13.54 13.72
N GLU A 115 -2.60 -13.97 14.98
CA GLU A 115 -2.75 -15.38 15.35
C GLU A 115 -4.18 -15.90 15.20
N GLN A 116 -5.19 -15.08 15.48
CA GLN A 116 -6.59 -15.52 15.49
C GLN A 116 -7.36 -15.20 14.19
N HIS A 117 -6.94 -14.18 13.46
CA HIS A 117 -7.67 -13.66 12.30
C HIS A 117 -6.77 -13.43 11.09
N GLY A 118 -5.51 -13.84 11.15
CA GLY A 118 -4.55 -13.64 10.07
C GLY A 118 -4.91 -14.41 8.81
N ILE A 119 -4.65 -13.81 7.65
CA ILE A 119 -4.75 -14.44 6.34
C ILE A 119 -3.41 -14.26 5.63
N VAL A 120 -2.85 -15.35 5.13
CA VAL A 120 -1.58 -15.37 4.38
C VAL A 120 -1.85 -15.82 2.97
N PHE A 121 -1.46 -15.01 1.98
CA PHE A 121 -1.48 -15.38 0.57
C PHE A 121 -0.10 -15.86 0.13
N ILE A 122 -0.07 -17.04 -0.51
CA ILE A 122 1.12 -17.61 -1.15
C ILE A 122 0.86 -17.61 -2.64
N ASP A 123 1.44 -16.65 -3.34
CA ASP A 123 1.25 -16.55 -4.80
C ASP A 123 2.25 -17.41 -5.55
N GLU A 124 1.91 -17.76 -6.81
CA GLU A 124 2.74 -18.56 -7.71
C GLU A 124 3.22 -19.90 -7.15
N ILE A 125 2.40 -20.60 -6.38
CA ILE A 125 2.77 -21.89 -5.77
C ILE A 125 3.10 -22.97 -6.84
N ASP A 126 2.61 -22.83 -8.06
CA ASP A 126 2.94 -23.69 -9.20
C ASP A 126 4.43 -23.64 -9.58
N LYS A 127 5.15 -22.56 -9.23
CA LYS A 127 6.59 -22.42 -9.51
C LYS A 127 7.46 -23.37 -8.67
N ILE A 128 6.96 -23.81 -7.53
CA ILE A 128 7.65 -24.78 -6.66
C ILE A 128 7.18 -26.22 -6.89
N CYS A 129 6.27 -26.48 -7.85
CA CYS A 129 5.89 -27.81 -8.27
C CYS A 129 7.02 -28.52 -9.05
N LYS A 130 7.02 -29.84 -9.03
CA LYS A 130 7.95 -30.67 -9.84
C LYS A 130 7.65 -30.47 -11.33
N ARG A 131 8.66 -30.24 -12.14
CA ARG A 131 8.56 -30.19 -13.60
C ARG A 131 9.12 -31.46 -14.19
N GLY A 132 8.32 -32.52 -14.29
CA GLY A 132 8.68 -33.76 -15.01
C GLY A 132 9.90 -34.51 -14.44
N ASN A 133 10.37 -35.52 -15.18
CA ASN A 133 11.43 -36.47 -14.79
C ASN A 133 12.88 -35.93 -15.04
N THR A 134 13.15 -34.66 -14.86
CA THR A 134 14.50 -34.11 -15.07
C THR A 134 15.29 -34.09 -13.76
N SER A 135 16.41 -34.83 -13.73
CA SER A 135 17.40 -34.79 -12.65
C SER A 135 18.07 -33.42 -12.60
N GLY A 136 17.78 -32.61 -11.57
CA GLY A 136 18.43 -31.32 -11.39
C GLY A 136 17.79 -30.47 -10.29
N PRO A 137 17.31 -29.24 -10.60
CA PRO A 137 16.83 -28.28 -9.60
C PRO A 137 15.53 -28.65 -8.87
N ASP A 138 14.94 -29.83 -9.15
CA ASP A 138 13.71 -30.32 -8.51
C ASP A 138 13.86 -30.57 -7.01
N VAL A 139 15.05 -30.97 -6.54
CA VAL A 139 15.33 -31.15 -5.10
C VAL A 139 15.18 -29.82 -4.36
N SER A 140 15.58 -28.71 -4.95
CA SER A 140 15.43 -27.37 -4.37
C SER A 140 13.96 -26.96 -4.25
N ARG A 141 13.13 -27.26 -5.24
CA ARG A 141 11.68 -26.92 -5.24
C ARG A 141 10.91 -27.72 -4.20
N GLU A 142 11.18 -29.02 -4.11
CA GLU A 142 10.61 -29.87 -3.05
C GLU A 142 11.06 -29.42 -1.66
N GLY A 143 12.30 -28.94 -1.52
CA GLY A 143 12.80 -28.32 -0.28
C GLY A 143 11.94 -27.13 0.15
N VAL A 144 11.65 -26.21 -0.75
CA VAL A 144 10.79 -25.05 -0.45
C VAL A 144 9.38 -25.48 -0.03
N GLN A 145 8.79 -26.49 -0.68
CA GLN A 145 7.50 -27.02 -0.24
C GLN A 145 7.55 -27.59 1.17
N ARG A 146 8.64 -28.30 1.51
CA ARG A 146 8.86 -28.85 2.87
C ARG A 146 9.09 -27.75 3.90
N ASP A 147 9.71 -26.63 3.52
CA ASP A 147 9.91 -25.48 4.40
C ASP A 147 8.61 -24.72 4.68
N LEU A 148 7.66 -24.72 3.74
CA LEU A 148 6.33 -24.14 3.93
C LEU A 148 5.42 -25.00 4.81
N LEU A 149 5.66 -26.31 4.87
CA LEU A 149 4.79 -27.25 5.56
C LEU A 149 4.60 -26.94 7.05
N PRO A 150 5.66 -26.67 7.86
CA PRO A 150 5.49 -26.30 9.25
C PRO A 150 4.62 -25.07 9.46
N LEU A 151 4.71 -24.07 8.56
CA LEU A 151 3.91 -22.84 8.63
C LEU A 151 2.42 -23.14 8.46
N VAL A 152 2.06 -24.00 7.52
CA VAL A 152 0.67 -24.38 7.23
C VAL A 152 0.13 -25.39 8.25
N GLU A 153 1.00 -26.21 8.85
CA GLU A 153 0.64 -27.17 9.89
C GLU A 153 0.45 -26.56 11.27
N GLY A 154 1.03 -25.40 11.51
CA GLY A 154 1.06 -24.70 12.78
C GLY A 154 2.44 -24.78 13.43
N CYS A 155 3.07 -23.64 13.55
CA CYS A 155 4.35 -23.47 14.24
C CYS A 155 4.43 -22.09 14.88
N THR A 156 5.50 -21.86 15.64
CA THR A 156 5.80 -20.56 16.20
C THR A 156 6.92 -19.89 15.40
N VAL A 157 6.64 -18.74 14.82
CA VAL A 157 7.56 -17.97 14.00
C VAL A 157 8.07 -16.76 14.78
N SER A 158 9.38 -16.55 14.77
CA SER A 158 9.98 -15.34 15.33
C SER A 158 9.87 -14.19 14.34
N THR A 159 9.28 -13.08 14.79
CA THR A 159 9.17 -11.85 13.99
C THR A 159 9.83 -10.67 14.73
N LYS A 160 10.07 -9.57 14.05
CA LYS A 160 10.56 -8.33 14.67
C LYS A 160 9.62 -7.77 15.76
N HIS A 161 8.38 -8.23 15.82
CA HIS A 161 7.39 -7.78 16.80
C HIS A 161 7.13 -8.82 17.90
N GLY A 162 7.72 -10.01 17.82
CA GLY A 162 7.57 -11.08 18.80
C GLY A 162 7.29 -12.42 18.12
N MET A 163 6.98 -13.41 18.93
CA MET A 163 6.64 -14.76 18.48
C MET A 163 5.18 -14.80 18.02
N VAL A 164 4.91 -15.42 16.88
CA VAL A 164 3.58 -15.56 16.28
C VAL A 164 3.31 -17.04 16.04
N LYS A 165 2.17 -17.54 16.50
CA LYS A 165 1.69 -18.90 16.23
C LYS A 165 0.83 -18.92 14.98
N THR A 166 1.05 -19.89 14.10
CA THR A 166 0.36 -19.96 12.81
C THR A 166 -0.84 -20.90 12.79
N ASP A 167 -1.19 -21.51 13.93
CA ASP A 167 -2.20 -22.57 14.05
C ASP A 167 -3.59 -22.17 13.53
N HIS A 168 -3.99 -20.90 13.70
CA HIS A 168 -5.30 -20.40 13.29
C HIS A 168 -5.24 -19.43 12.11
N ILE A 169 -4.08 -19.29 11.46
CA ILE A 169 -3.93 -18.46 10.28
C ILE A 169 -4.51 -19.19 9.06
N LEU A 170 -5.33 -18.48 8.28
CA LEU A 170 -5.82 -18.99 7.02
C LEU A 170 -4.76 -18.82 5.92
N PHE A 171 -4.36 -19.92 5.29
CA PHE A 171 -3.45 -19.90 4.15
C PHE A 171 -4.24 -20.06 2.85
N ILE A 172 -4.02 -19.14 1.91
CA ILE A 172 -4.61 -19.17 0.57
C ILE A 172 -3.46 -19.20 -0.43
N ALA A 173 -3.34 -20.31 -1.17
CA ALA A 173 -2.32 -20.44 -2.20
C ALA A 173 -2.94 -20.24 -3.58
N SER A 174 -2.26 -19.50 -4.45
CA SER A 174 -2.65 -19.27 -5.84
C SER A 174 -1.54 -19.66 -6.81
N GLY A 175 -1.90 -20.04 -8.03
CA GLY A 175 -0.97 -20.39 -9.07
C GLY A 175 -1.69 -20.55 -10.41
N ALA A 176 -0.99 -20.26 -11.51
CA ALA A 176 -1.54 -20.39 -12.85
C ALA A 176 -1.66 -21.87 -13.32
N PHE A 177 -0.81 -22.77 -12.81
CA PHE A 177 -0.79 -24.21 -13.12
C PHE A 177 -0.84 -24.53 -14.63
N GLN A 178 -0.21 -23.69 -15.46
CA GLN A 178 -0.15 -23.90 -16.92
C GLN A 178 0.67 -25.14 -17.32
N ILE A 179 1.77 -25.41 -16.61
CA ILE A 179 2.72 -26.50 -16.90
C ILE A 179 2.64 -27.60 -15.83
N ALA A 180 2.40 -27.20 -14.59
CA ALA A 180 2.23 -28.11 -13.46
C ALA A 180 0.76 -28.22 -13.08
N SER A 181 0.39 -29.22 -12.31
CA SER A 181 -0.95 -29.37 -11.75
C SER A 181 -0.92 -29.31 -10.23
N PRO A 182 -2.02 -29.01 -9.53
CA PRO A 182 -2.06 -29.06 -8.07
C PRO A 182 -1.65 -30.42 -7.47
N SER A 183 -1.76 -31.51 -8.25
CA SER A 183 -1.32 -32.84 -7.88
C SER A 183 0.19 -33.04 -7.94
N ASP A 184 0.95 -32.10 -8.47
CA ASP A 184 2.42 -32.12 -8.51
C ASP A 184 3.04 -31.50 -7.25
N LEU A 185 2.22 -30.95 -6.36
CA LEU A 185 2.63 -30.59 -4.99
C LEU A 185 2.89 -31.87 -4.18
N ILE A 186 3.73 -31.80 -3.14
CA ILE A 186 3.95 -32.93 -2.25
C ILE A 186 2.63 -33.31 -1.55
N PRO A 187 2.39 -34.61 -1.32
CA PRO A 187 1.11 -35.10 -0.77
C PRO A 187 0.72 -34.43 0.56
N GLU A 188 1.70 -34.14 1.40
CA GLU A 188 1.50 -33.48 2.69
C GLU A 188 0.91 -32.08 2.52
N LEU A 189 1.43 -31.29 1.57
CA LEU A 189 0.94 -29.93 1.30
C LEU A 189 -0.44 -29.96 0.63
N GLN A 190 -0.70 -30.94 -0.26
CA GLN A 190 -2.04 -31.16 -0.83
C GLN A 190 -3.09 -31.44 0.26
N GLY A 191 -2.70 -32.21 1.29
CA GLY A 191 -3.58 -32.51 2.42
C GLY A 191 -3.91 -31.29 3.31
N ARG A 192 -3.04 -30.27 3.28
CA ARG A 192 -3.21 -29.01 4.06
C ARG A 192 -3.90 -27.92 3.26
N LEU A 193 -3.97 -28.04 1.93
CA LEU A 193 -4.71 -27.17 1.02
C LEU A 193 -5.83 -27.95 0.32
N PRO A 194 -6.82 -28.46 1.07
CA PRO A 194 -7.81 -29.41 0.54
C PRO A 194 -8.88 -28.74 -0.32
N ILE A 195 -9.12 -27.44 -0.11
CA ILE A 195 -10.13 -26.69 -0.84
C ILE A 195 -9.50 -26.14 -2.12
N ARG A 196 -10.07 -26.53 -3.27
CA ARG A 196 -9.61 -26.07 -4.57
C ARG A 196 -10.71 -25.26 -5.24
N VAL A 197 -10.32 -24.09 -5.74
CA VAL A 197 -11.20 -23.19 -6.48
C VAL A 197 -10.52 -22.86 -7.80
N GLU A 198 -11.25 -23.04 -8.90
CA GLU A 198 -10.80 -22.65 -10.22
C GLU A 198 -11.46 -21.33 -10.59
N LEU A 199 -10.64 -20.33 -10.93
CA LEU A 199 -11.11 -19.03 -11.39
C LEU A 199 -11.39 -19.12 -12.89
N GLN A 200 -12.55 -18.60 -13.31
CA GLN A 200 -12.92 -18.51 -14.71
C GLN A 200 -12.24 -17.32 -15.38
N ALA A 201 -12.08 -17.40 -16.70
CA ALA A 201 -11.63 -16.26 -17.50
C ALA A 201 -12.66 -15.12 -17.40
N LEU A 202 -12.16 -13.88 -17.41
CA LEU A 202 -13.01 -12.70 -17.35
C LEU A 202 -13.80 -12.53 -18.65
N THR A 203 -15.08 -12.21 -18.51
CA THR A 203 -15.95 -11.83 -19.62
C THR A 203 -15.85 -10.33 -19.91
N THR A 204 -16.41 -9.90 -21.04
CA THR A 204 -16.50 -8.46 -21.36
C THR A 204 -17.26 -7.69 -20.27
N GLU A 205 -18.33 -8.26 -19.72
CA GLU A 205 -19.10 -7.66 -18.63
C GLU A 205 -18.27 -7.51 -17.35
N ASP A 206 -17.41 -8.49 -17.04
CA ASP A 206 -16.51 -8.40 -15.90
C ASP A 206 -15.49 -7.27 -16.10
N PHE A 207 -14.95 -7.10 -17.30
CA PHE A 207 -14.06 -6.00 -17.62
C PHE A 207 -14.75 -4.63 -17.49
N GLU A 208 -16.00 -4.47 -17.94
CA GLU A 208 -16.77 -3.24 -17.73
C GLU A 208 -16.94 -2.94 -16.24
N ARG A 209 -17.27 -3.96 -15.43
CA ARG A 209 -17.41 -3.82 -13.99
C ARG A 209 -16.10 -3.43 -13.30
N ILE A 210 -14.99 -4.03 -13.70
CA ILE A 210 -13.64 -3.68 -13.18
C ILE A 210 -13.27 -2.24 -13.51
N LEU A 211 -13.68 -1.72 -14.66
CA LEU A 211 -13.44 -0.33 -15.07
C LEU A 211 -14.30 0.69 -14.31
N THR A 212 -15.44 0.28 -13.74
CA THR A 212 -16.46 1.21 -13.20
C THR A 212 -16.76 1.05 -11.71
N GLU A 213 -16.91 -0.18 -11.19
CA GLU A 213 -17.39 -0.42 -9.83
C GLU A 213 -16.39 -0.12 -8.70
N PRO A 214 -15.08 -0.42 -8.83
CA PRO A 214 -14.15 -0.16 -7.74
C PRO A 214 -14.00 1.34 -7.45
N ASN A 215 -13.95 1.71 -6.17
CA ASN A 215 -13.75 3.12 -5.76
C ASN A 215 -12.51 3.77 -6.36
N ALA A 216 -11.46 2.99 -6.58
CA ALA A 216 -10.23 3.40 -7.26
C ALA A 216 -10.07 2.59 -8.56
N SER A 217 -11.09 2.59 -9.42
CA SER A 217 -11.00 1.94 -10.73
C SER A 217 -9.87 2.55 -11.57
N VAL A 218 -9.36 1.77 -12.52
CA VAL A 218 -8.24 2.24 -13.36
C VAL A 218 -8.62 3.51 -14.13
N THR A 219 -9.86 3.65 -14.56
CA THR A 219 -10.37 4.88 -15.19
C THR A 219 -10.31 6.10 -14.27
N VAL A 220 -10.65 5.94 -12.98
CA VAL A 220 -10.54 7.00 -11.98
C VAL A 220 -9.07 7.36 -11.72
N GLN A 221 -8.19 6.37 -11.66
CA GLN A 221 -6.75 6.59 -11.48
C GLN A 221 -6.16 7.40 -12.64
N TYR A 222 -6.46 7.04 -13.90
CA TYR A 222 -5.96 7.78 -15.06
C TYR A 222 -6.56 9.18 -15.17
N LYS A 223 -7.85 9.38 -14.82
CA LYS A 223 -8.43 10.72 -14.70
C LYS A 223 -7.65 11.60 -13.72
N ALA A 224 -7.38 11.06 -12.53
CA ALA A 224 -6.61 11.78 -11.52
C ALA A 224 -5.18 12.06 -11.96
N LEU A 225 -4.53 11.11 -12.62
CA LEU A 225 -3.16 11.25 -13.15
C LEU A 225 -3.09 12.35 -14.20
N MET A 226 -3.98 12.34 -15.21
CA MET A 226 -4.02 13.38 -16.24
C MET A 226 -4.37 14.75 -15.68
N ALA A 227 -5.23 14.82 -14.68
CA ALA A 227 -5.56 16.07 -14.00
C ALA A 227 -4.34 16.71 -13.29
N THR A 228 -3.35 15.93 -12.84
CA THR A 228 -2.10 16.50 -12.28
C THR A 228 -1.26 17.24 -13.32
N GLU A 229 -1.36 16.83 -14.57
CA GLU A 229 -0.72 17.49 -15.71
C GLU A 229 -1.59 18.59 -16.33
N GLY A 230 -2.75 18.88 -15.73
CA GLY A 230 -3.69 19.91 -16.21
C GLY A 230 -4.58 19.50 -17.37
N VAL A 231 -4.63 18.21 -17.72
CA VAL A 231 -5.47 17.64 -18.77
C VAL A 231 -6.66 16.92 -18.15
N ASN A 232 -7.88 17.29 -18.58
CA ASN A 232 -9.09 16.61 -18.17
C ASN A 232 -9.48 15.57 -19.23
N ILE A 233 -9.69 14.31 -18.80
CA ILE A 233 -10.20 13.25 -19.64
C ILE A 233 -11.50 12.68 -19.05
N GLU A 234 -12.42 12.27 -19.92
CA GLU A 234 -13.67 11.63 -19.53
C GLU A 234 -13.88 10.35 -20.33
N PHE A 235 -14.14 9.25 -19.61
CA PHE A 235 -14.52 7.99 -20.24
C PHE A 235 -16.03 7.95 -20.36
N THR A 236 -16.53 7.80 -21.60
CA THR A 236 -17.96 7.59 -21.85
C THR A 236 -18.34 6.12 -21.68
N ASP A 237 -19.62 5.82 -21.48
CA ASP A 237 -20.10 4.45 -21.36
C ASP A 237 -19.77 3.60 -22.61
N SER A 238 -19.87 4.21 -23.81
CA SER A 238 -19.49 3.55 -25.07
C SER A 238 -17.98 3.28 -25.15
N GLY A 239 -17.16 4.21 -24.65
CA GLY A 239 -15.71 4.04 -24.56
C GLY A 239 -15.31 2.93 -23.60
N ILE A 240 -15.90 2.89 -22.39
CA ILE A 240 -15.69 1.85 -21.40
C ILE A 240 -16.03 0.48 -21.96
N LYS A 241 -17.19 0.36 -22.60
CA LYS A 241 -17.63 -0.89 -23.23
C LYS A 241 -16.65 -1.33 -24.30
N ARG A 242 -16.21 -0.42 -25.15
CA ARG A 242 -15.27 -0.74 -26.24
C ARG A 242 -13.89 -1.14 -25.71
N ILE A 243 -13.40 -0.52 -24.63
CA ILE A 243 -12.16 -0.91 -23.93
C ILE A 243 -12.30 -2.33 -23.38
N ALA A 244 -13.44 -2.65 -22.75
CA ALA A 244 -13.71 -3.98 -22.20
C ALA A 244 -13.73 -5.06 -23.30
N GLU A 245 -14.39 -4.78 -24.44
CA GLU A 245 -14.39 -5.67 -25.61
C GLU A 245 -12.97 -5.89 -26.15
N ALA A 246 -12.18 -4.83 -26.28
CA ALA A 246 -10.80 -4.93 -26.74
C ALA A 246 -9.93 -5.76 -25.77
N ALA A 247 -10.09 -5.56 -24.46
CA ALA A 247 -9.36 -6.32 -23.46
C ALA A 247 -9.70 -7.82 -23.51
N TRP A 248 -10.97 -8.14 -23.65
CA TRP A 248 -11.41 -9.52 -23.80
C TRP A 248 -10.88 -10.13 -25.11
N GLN A 249 -11.00 -9.43 -26.22
CA GLN A 249 -10.55 -9.91 -27.54
C GLN A 249 -9.04 -10.20 -27.54
N VAL A 250 -8.22 -9.30 -26.99
CA VAL A 250 -6.76 -9.50 -26.90
C VAL A 250 -6.41 -10.65 -25.97
N ASN A 251 -7.11 -10.83 -24.84
CA ASN A 251 -6.90 -11.98 -23.95
C ASN A 251 -7.31 -13.32 -24.59
N GLU A 252 -8.27 -13.34 -25.50
CA GLU A 252 -8.66 -14.54 -26.25
C GLU A 252 -7.66 -14.88 -27.36
N SER A 253 -7.08 -13.86 -28.02
CA SER A 253 -6.16 -14.05 -29.14
C SER A 253 -4.71 -14.24 -28.72
N THR A 254 -4.34 -13.83 -27.51
CA THR A 254 -2.95 -13.90 -26.98
C THR A 254 -2.89 -14.62 -25.64
N GLU A 255 -1.83 -14.39 -24.85
CA GLU A 255 -1.78 -14.90 -23.47
C GLU A 255 -2.80 -14.18 -22.59
N ASN A 256 -3.66 -14.95 -21.92
CA ASN A 256 -4.65 -14.42 -21.01
C ASN A 256 -3.99 -13.98 -19.70
N ILE A 257 -3.79 -12.66 -19.54
CA ILE A 257 -3.24 -12.04 -18.31
C ILE A 257 -4.33 -11.43 -17.43
N GLY A 258 -5.59 -11.73 -17.69
CA GLY A 258 -6.74 -11.28 -16.92
C GLY A 258 -6.89 -9.75 -16.92
N ALA A 259 -7.24 -9.18 -15.78
CA ALA A 259 -7.46 -7.74 -15.63
C ALA A 259 -6.21 -6.86 -15.84
N ARG A 260 -5.01 -7.44 -15.78
CA ARG A 260 -3.76 -6.69 -16.09
C ARG A 260 -3.79 -6.13 -17.51
N ARG A 261 -4.50 -6.77 -18.43
CA ARG A 261 -4.70 -6.29 -19.80
C ARG A 261 -5.28 -4.89 -19.88
N LEU A 262 -6.13 -4.50 -18.93
CA LEU A 262 -6.70 -3.15 -18.89
C LEU A 262 -5.64 -2.07 -18.68
N HIS A 263 -4.60 -2.33 -17.88
CA HIS A 263 -3.51 -1.38 -17.69
C HIS A 263 -2.73 -1.15 -18.98
N THR A 264 -2.32 -2.21 -19.66
CA THR A 264 -1.56 -2.10 -20.90
C THR A 264 -2.37 -1.42 -22.02
N LEU A 265 -3.67 -1.74 -22.13
CA LEU A 265 -4.53 -1.08 -23.10
C LEU A 265 -4.74 0.40 -22.80
N LEU A 266 -4.94 0.76 -21.53
CA LEU A 266 -5.12 2.16 -21.15
C LEU A 266 -3.82 2.97 -21.26
N GLU A 267 -2.68 2.38 -20.96
CA GLU A 267 -1.37 2.99 -21.23
C GLU A 267 -1.22 3.34 -22.71
N ARG A 268 -1.52 2.40 -23.58
CA ARG A 268 -1.44 2.61 -25.03
C ARG A 268 -2.49 3.62 -25.52
N LEU A 269 -3.72 3.51 -25.02
CA LEU A 269 -4.83 4.41 -25.37
C LEU A 269 -4.52 5.87 -25.05
N LEU A 270 -3.83 6.12 -23.95
CA LEU A 270 -3.53 7.44 -23.44
C LEU A 270 -2.09 7.91 -23.71
N GLU A 271 -1.28 7.13 -24.43
CA GLU A 271 0.13 7.40 -24.69
C GLU A 271 0.33 8.77 -25.35
N GLU A 272 -0.44 9.07 -26.41
CA GLU A 272 -0.37 10.33 -27.14
C GLU A 272 -0.81 11.52 -26.28
N VAL A 273 -1.90 11.37 -25.54
CA VAL A 273 -2.39 12.40 -24.61
C VAL A 273 -1.40 12.65 -23.48
N SER A 274 -0.82 11.60 -22.95
CA SER A 274 0.17 11.69 -21.88
C SER A 274 1.46 12.38 -22.37
N PHE A 275 1.92 12.06 -23.58
CA PHE A 275 3.12 12.67 -24.16
C PHE A 275 2.92 14.16 -24.47
N SER A 276 1.75 14.53 -24.95
CA SER A 276 1.42 15.92 -25.31
C SER A 276 0.73 16.70 -24.18
N ALA A 277 0.65 16.16 -22.97
CA ALA A 277 -0.10 16.76 -21.86
C ALA A 277 0.29 18.21 -21.55
N GLY A 278 1.60 18.54 -21.58
CA GLY A 278 2.08 19.89 -21.34
C GLY A 278 1.65 20.93 -22.39
N GLU A 279 1.43 20.52 -23.64
CA GLU A 279 0.91 21.37 -24.71
C GLU A 279 -0.62 21.48 -24.63
N LEU A 280 -1.29 20.38 -24.35
CA LEU A 280 -2.74 20.29 -24.21
C LEU A 280 -3.25 21.12 -23.02
N ALA A 281 -2.55 21.09 -21.89
CA ALA A 281 -2.91 21.88 -20.71
C ALA A 281 -2.96 23.40 -20.99
N ASN A 282 -2.14 23.88 -21.93
CA ASN A 282 -2.12 25.30 -22.33
C ASN A 282 -3.12 25.66 -23.42
N SER A 283 -3.65 24.70 -24.17
CA SER A 283 -4.44 24.93 -25.38
C SER A 283 -5.92 24.52 -25.26
N GLN A 284 -6.26 23.58 -24.35
CA GLN A 284 -7.61 23.02 -24.23
C GLN A 284 -8.28 23.40 -22.91
N SER A 285 -9.50 23.91 -22.97
CA SER A 285 -10.39 24.12 -21.83
C SER A 285 -11.44 23.01 -21.69
N GLU A 286 -11.62 22.15 -22.69
CA GLU A 286 -12.62 21.07 -22.70
C GLU A 286 -11.96 19.70 -22.40
N ALA A 287 -12.72 18.83 -21.72
CA ALA A 287 -12.27 17.46 -21.42
C ALA A 287 -12.20 16.62 -22.70
N ILE A 288 -11.12 15.85 -22.84
CA ILE A 288 -10.97 14.87 -23.92
C ILE A 288 -11.93 13.72 -23.65
N GLN A 289 -12.86 13.48 -24.58
CA GLN A 289 -13.85 12.41 -24.48
C GLN A 289 -13.26 11.11 -25.02
N ILE A 290 -13.13 10.11 -24.15
CA ILE A 290 -12.71 8.76 -24.52
C ILE A 290 -13.96 7.95 -24.85
N ASP A 291 -14.44 8.09 -26.07
CA ASP A 291 -15.58 7.37 -26.62
C ASP A 291 -15.17 6.16 -27.48
N GLU A 292 -16.15 5.47 -28.05
CA GLU A 292 -15.90 4.30 -28.91
C GLU A 292 -15.02 4.65 -30.12
N ALA A 293 -15.24 5.83 -30.73
CA ALA A 293 -14.48 6.26 -31.91
C ALA A 293 -13.01 6.50 -31.53
N TYR A 294 -12.77 7.15 -30.39
CA TYR A 294 -11.44 7.35 -29.85
C TYR A 294 -10.73 6.03 -29.59
N VAL A 295 -11.39 5.08 -28.92
CA VAL A 295 -10.83 3.77 -28.62
C VAL A 295 -10.50 3.01 -29.92
N ASN A 296 -11.38 3.01 -30.90
CA ASN A 296 -11.16 2.33 -32.19
C ASN A 296 -9.99 2.94 -32.98
N SER A 297 -9.79 4.27 -32.93
CA SER A 297 -8.67 4.92 -33.63
C SER A 297 -7.31 4.59 -33.04
N HIS A 298 -7.22 4.34 -31.70
CA HIS A 298 -5.95 4.10 -31.01
C HIS A 298 -5.66 2.63 -30.75
N LEU A 299 -6.69 1.79 -30.63
CA LEU A 299 -6.56 0.36 -30.32
C LEU A 299 -7.03 -0.56 -31.47
N GLY A 300 -7.66 -0.03 -32.53
CA GLY A 300 -8.27 -0.84 -33.58
C GLY A 300 -7.26 -1.73 -34.33
N GLU A 301 -6.06 -1.24 -34.59
CA GLU A 301 -4.99 -2.01 -35.22
C GLU A 301 -4.40 -3.07 -34.28
N LEU A 302 -4.25 -2.74 -33.01
CA LEU A 302 -3.72 -3.65 -31.97
C LEU A 302 -4.63 -4.85 -31.70
N ALA A 303 -5.95 -4.65 -31.76
CA ALA A 303 -6.92 -5.72 -31.56
C ALA A 303 -6.98 -6.69 -32.75
N GLN A 304 -6.47 -6.32 -33.92
CA GLN A 304 -6.48 -7.13 -35.16
C GLN A 304 -5.17 -7.80 -35.48
N ASP A 305 -4.05 -7.32 -34.96
CA ASP A 305 -2.71 -7.80 -35.30
C ASP A 305 -2.07 -8.56 -34.12
N GLU A 306 -2.01 -9.89 -34.25
CA GLU A 306 -1.44 -10.79 -33.23
C GLU A 306 0.06 -10.52 -32.99
N ASP A 307 0.80 -10.08 -33.99
CA ASP A 307 2.23 -9.79 -33.85
C ASP A 307 2.46 -8.48 -33.10
N LEU A 308 1.67 -7.42 -33.38
CA LEU A 308 1.72 -6.17 -32.66
C LEU A 308 1.29 -6.33 -31.19
N SER A 309 0.28 -7.15 -30.91
CA SER A 309 -0.19 -7.42 -29.56
C SER A 309 0.85 -8.15 -28.70
N ARG A 310 1.70 -8.99 -29.29
CA ARG A 310 2.81 -9.68 -28.59
C ARG A 310 3.99 -8.79 -28.25
N TYR A 311 4.23 -7.73 -29.03
CA TYR A 311 5.39 -6.84 -28.84
C TYR A 311 5.08 -5.61 -28.00
N ILE A 312 3.83 -5.20 -27.93
CA ILE A 312 3.39 -3.93 -27.30
C ILE A 312 2.69 -4.18 -25.98
N LEU A 313 2.16 -5.37 -25.79
CA LEU A 313 1.34 -5.78 -24.63
C LEU A 313 1.97 -6.97 -23.90
#